data_c36ea3ac2ab1e6d7e70ce51917725c7a
#
_entry.id   c36ea3ac2ab1e6d7e70ce51917725c7a
#
_cell.length_a   1.000
_cell.length_b   1.000
_cell.length_c   1.000
_cell.angle_alpha   90.00
_cell.angle_beta   90.00
_cell.angle_gamma   90.00
#
_symmetry.space_group_name_H-M   'P 1'
#
loop_
_entity.id
_entity.type
_entity.pdbx_description
1 polymer ?
#
loop_
_entity_poly.entity_id
_entity_poly.type
_entity_poly.pdbx_seq_one_letter_code
_entity_poly.pdbx_strand_id
1 'polypeptide(L)'
;MLLRILPFLLAFFLAATLAIGQGGYRQVVARRGDATETLLRRHGLNPATNLRAFVALNRANLGKGRMLIAGRKYRLPRPAPRPVAKLKTRNLLTGAKPAAKPTVAVPLATLFGSGHGAAPRDQLLQGAILYVSTGHGGPDPGAIGNYGGNLLAEDEYAYDVGLRLARALLEHGATVYMIIQDPNDGIRDQAVLKMDYDEVTYPHQVTPLSQLARLRLRINAVNKLKAAHKNSYQRFIGLHVDSRSSGQNIDVFFYHNSASPAGKRLAENIHKTFTARYKRAQPNRPYSGTVSTRNTLYVVRNSHAPAVFMELGNIRNIKDQRRFIVPDNRQALANWICEGVIADYRARK
;
A
#
# COMPACT_ATOMS: atom_id res chain seq x y z
N MET A 1 61.08 46.51 -51.03
CA MET A 1 60.30 45.28 -50.99
C MET A 1 60.00 44.95 -49.52
N LEU A 2 58.85 45.38 -49.06
CA LEU A 2 58.48 45.27 -47.64
C LEU A 2 57.62 44.01 -47.43
N LEU A 3 58.09 43.13 -46.53
CA LEU A 3 57.42 41.97 -46.05
C LEU A 3 56.50 42.40 -44.88
N ARG A 4 55.16 42.26 -45.03
CA ARG A 4 54.21 42.55 -43.96
C ARG A 4 53.96 41.28 -43.18
N ILE A 5 54.33 41.30 -41.89
CA ILE A 5 54.09 40.28 -40.91
C ILE A 5 52.73 40.57 -40.27
N LEU A 6 51.79 39.59 -40.33
CA LEU A 6 50.49 39.65 -39.70
C LEU A 6 50.55 38.85 -38.36
N PRO A 7 50.14 39.39 -37.20
CA PRO A 7 50.18 38.66 -35.98
C PRO A 7 48.90 37.83 -35.84
N PHE A 8 49.04 36.51 -35.61
CA PHE A 8 47.99 35.58 -35.21
C PHE A 8 47.63 35.83 -33.76
N LEU A 9 46.40 36.32 -33.50
CA LEU A 9 45.78 36.35 -32.17
C LEU A 9 45.24 34.99 -31.88
N LEU A 10 45.92 34.23 -31.01
CA LEU A 10 45.46 32.96 -30.47
C LEU A 10 44.47 33.23 -29.31
N ALA A 11 43.18 33.12 -29.57
CA ALA A 11 42.15 33.19 -28.54
C ALA A 11 42.14 31.88 -27.75
N PHE A 12 42.67 31.90 -26.54
CA PHE A 12 42.52 30.82 -25.57
C PHE A 12 41.06 30.79 -25.05
N PHE A 13 40.27 29.89 -25.59
CA PHE A 13 38.99 29.51 -24.95
C PHE A 13 39.29 28.63 -23.73
N LEU A 14 39.21 29.22 -22.54
CA LEU A 14 39.25 28.49 -21.28
C LEU A 14 37.93 27.77 -21.10
N ALA A 15 37.84 26.52 -21.55
CA ALA A 15 36.74 25.64 -21.26
C ALA A 15 36.85 25.25 -19.78
N ALA A 16 36.09 25.93 -18.92
CA ALA A 16 35.88 25.53 -17.55
C ALA A 16 35.04 24.22 -17.55
N THR A 17 35.71 23.08 -17.58
CA THR A 17 35.10 21.81 -17.28
C THR A 17 34.67 21.81 -15.81
N LEU A 18 33.38 21.96 -15.58
CA LEU A 18 32.76 21.66 -14.27
C LEU A 18 33.02 20.17 -13.97
N ALA A 19 34.09 19.92 -13.24
CA ALA A 19 34.34 18.63 -12.62
C ALA A 19 33.22 18.41 -11.60
N ILE A 20 32.16 17.68 -12.00
CA ILE A 20 31.18 17.11 -11.07
C ILE A 20 31.96 16.09 -10.24
N GLY A 21 32.41 16.52 -9.06
CA GLY A 21 33.10 15.67 -8.11
C GLY A 21 32.29 14.43 -7.82
N GLN A 22 32.79 13.27 -8.24
CA GLN A 22 32.34 11.96 -7.83
C GLN A 22 32.70 11.78 -6.34
N GLY A 23 32.03 12.51 -5.47
CA GLY A 23 32.09 12.31 -4.03
C GLY A 23 31.45 10.95 -3.71
N GLY A 24 32.30 9.97 -3.37
CA GLY A 24 31.84 8.62 -3.02
C GLY A 24 30.80 8.63 -1.90
N TYR A 25 29.86 7.68 -1.93
CA TYR A 25 28.91 7.47 -0.84
C TYR A 25 29.68 7.09 0.44
N ARG A 26 29.31 7.70 1.57
CA ARG A 26 29.80 7.28 2.88
C ARG A 26 29.40 5.84 3.14
N GLN A 27 30.36 4.97 3.48
CA GLN A 27 30.12 3.58 3.81
C GLN A 27 30.10 3.38 5.32
N VAL A 28 29.24 2.49 5.79
CA VAL A 28 29.10 2.13 7.20
C VAL A 28 28.92 0.62 7.34
N VAL A 29 29.36 0.08 8.49
CA VAL A 29 29.24 -1.35 8.79
C VAL A 29 28.01 -1.59 9.65
N ALA A 30 27.17 -2.57 9.27
CA ALA A 30 26.05 -3.00 10.09
C ALA A 30 26.56 -3.82 11.29
N ARG A 31 25.99 -3.56 12.46
CA ARG A 31 26.27 -4.30 13.70
C ARG A 31 25.23 -5.41 13.88
N ARG A 32 25.53 -6.38 14.71
CA ARG A 32 24.57 -7.44 15.10
C ARG A 32 23.34 -6.78 15.74
N GLY A 33 22.14 -7.12 15.25
CA GLY A 33 20.88 -6.54 15.71
C GLY A 33 20.48 -5.19 15.06
N ASP A 34 21.30 -4.65 14.12
CA ASP A 34 20.88 -3.46 13.38
C ASP A 34 19.72 -3.79 12.43
N ALA A 35 18.66 -3.00 12.55
CA ALA A 35 17.69 -2.79 11.48
C ALA A 35 18.16 -1.61 10.61
N THR A 36 17.65 -1.49 9.38
CA THR A 36 18.01 -0.41 8.47
C THR A 36 17.75 0.98 9.10
N GLU A 37 16.66 1.11 9.84
CA GLU A 37 16.28 2.34 10.51
C GLU A 37 17.24 2.71 11.64
N THR A 38 17.66 1.73 12.44
CA THR A 38 18.62 1.95 13.52
C THR A 38 19.97 2.34 12.97
N LEU A 39 20.41 1.71 11.87
CA LEU A 39 21.63 2.10 11.16
C LEU A 39 21.56 3.54 10.66
N LEU A 40 20.48 3.93 9.97
CA LEU A 40 20.30 5.29 9.44
C LEU A 40 20.29 6.33 10.57
N ARG A 41 19.53 6.11 11.64
CA ARG A 41 19.49 7.02 12.81
C ARG A 41 20.84 7.16 13.49
N ARG A 42 21.57 6.06 13.67
CA ARG A 42 22.92 6.06 14.24
C ARG A 42 23.89 6.95 13.46
N HIS A 43 23.64 7.10 12.16
CA HIS A 43 24.46 7.93 11.28
C HIS A 43 23.85 9.31 10.96
N GLY A 44 22.84 9.75 11.76
CA GLY A 44 22.26 11.09 11.65
C GLY A 44 21.30 11.28 10.47
N LEU A 45 20.86 10.18 9.84
CA LEU A 45 19.90 10.21 8.75
C LEU A 45 18.50 9.89 9.25
N ASN A 46 17.52 10.70 8.86
CA ASN A 46 16.13 10.43 9.16
C ASN A 46 15.65 9.23 8.31
N PRO A 47 15.25 8.10 8.91
CA PRO A 47 14.78 6.94 8.16
C PRO A 47 13.60 7.25 7.24
N ALA A 48 12.65 8.07 7.67
CA ALA A 48 11.47 8.39 6.87
C ALA A 48 11.78 9.02 5.50
N THR A 49 12.92 9.69 5.37
CA THR A 49 13.34 10.35 4.12
C THR A 49 14.49 9.66 3.41
N ASN A 50 15.19 8.74 4.08
CA ASN A 50 16.42 8.16 3.54
C ASN A 50 16.36 6.64 3.30
N LEU A 51 15.32 5.93 3.79
CA LEU A 51 15.25 4.48 3.66
C LEU A 51 15.19 4.03 2.21
N ARG A 52 14.34 4.65 1.41
CA ARG A 52 14.17 4.32 -0.02
C ARG A 52 15.50 4.46 -0.77
N ALA A 53 16.18 5.58 -0.57
CA ALA A 53 17.50 5.81 -1.18
C ALA A 53 18.56 4.82 -0.65
N PHE A 54 18.52 4.48 0.64
CA PHE A 54 19.40 3.47 1.23
C PHE A 54 19.20 2.09 0.62
N VAL A 55 17.96 1.64 0.52
CA VAL A 55 17.62 0.33 -0.08
C VAL A 55 18.03 0.27 -1.55
N ALA A 56 17.77 1.32 -2.32
CA ALA A 56 18.18 1.41 -3.72
C ALA A 56 19.70 1.31 -3.88
N LEU A 57 20.47 2.06 -3.05
CA LEU A 57 21.93 2.06 -3.07
C LEU A 57 22.58 0.73 -2.67
N ASN A 58 21.87 -0.09 -1.90
CA ASN A 58 22.41 -1.30 -1.28
C ASN A 58 21.71 -2.58 -1.72
N ARG A 59 20.86 -2.54 -2.73
CA ARG A 59 20.00 -3.65 -3.17
C ARG A 59 20.74 -4.98 -3.29
N ALA A 60 21.95 -4.98 -3.87
CA ALA A 60 22.78 -6.17 -4.03
C ALA A 60 23.44 -6.66 -2.72
N ASN A 61 23.51 -5.81 -1.69
CA ASN A 61 24.19 -6.09 -0.44
C ASN A 61 23.24 -6.48 0.70
N LEU A 62 21.94 -6.29 0.52
CA LEU A 62 20.93 -6.66 1.50
C LEU A 62 20.69 -8.18 1.48
N GLY A 63 20.42 -8.75 2.65
CA GLY A 63 20.03 -10.15 2.79
C GLY A 63 18.57 -10.39 2.40
N LYS A 64 18.12 -11.64 2.58
CA LYS A 64 16.73 -12.05 2.34
C LYS A 64 15.77 -11.16 3.15
N GLY A 65 14.70 -10.68 2.52
CA GLY A 65 13.80 -9.73 3.17
C GLY A 65 14.40 -8.33 3.40
N ARG A 66 15.48 -7.98 2.67
CA ARG A 66 16.19 -6.69 2.79
C ARG A 66 16.80 -6.42 4.16
N MET A 67 17.05 -7.48 4.92
CA MET A 67 17.72 -7.35 6.21
C MET A 67 19.20 -6.97 6.06
N LEU A 68 19.69 -6.20 7.01
CA LEU A 68 21.11 -5.95 7.13
C LEU A 68 21.82 -7.23 7.56
N ILE A 69 22.99 -7.48 6.99
CA ILE A 69 23.88 -8.58 7.39
C ILE A 69 24.98 -7.97 8.26
N ALA A 70 25.07 -8.39 9.49
CA ALA A 70 26.11 -7.90 10.42
C ALA A 70 27.52 -8.07 9.84
N GLY A 71 28.37 -7.07 10.03
CA GLY A 71 29.72 -7.02 9.47
C GLY A 71 29.81 -6.54 8.01
N ARG A 72 28.69 -6.49 7.28
CA ARG A 72 28.68 -6.04 5.88
C ARG A 72 28.67 -4.51 5.78
N LYS A 73 29.34 -3.97 4.74
CA LYS A 73 29.39 -2.53 4.45
C LYS A 73 28.18 -2.10 3.63
N TYR A 74 27.60 -0.97 4.00
CA TYR A 74 26.43 -0.35 3.32
C TYR A 74 26.73 1.10 2.99
N ARG A 75 26.24 1.57 1.82
CA ARG A 75 26.35 2.96 1.38
C ARG A 75 25.23 3.78 2.00
N LEU A 76 25.56 4.90 2.62
CA LEU A 76 24.54 5.83 3.12
C LEU A 76 24.08 6.79 2.01
N PRO A 77 22.77 7.10 1.95
CA PRO A 77 22.28 8.19 1.11
C PRO A 77 22.97 9.51 1.47
N ARG A 78 23.14 10.37 0.49
CA ARG A 78 23.59 11.75 0.77
C ARG A 78 22.46 12.46 1.51
N PRO A 79 22.75 13.27 2.55
CA PRO A 79 21.75 14.12 3.14
C PRO A 79 21.11 14.98 2.05
N ALA A 80 19.79 15.06 2.02
CA ALA A 80 19.12 16.00 1.14
C ALA A 80 19.66 17.42 1.41
N PRO A 81 19.93 18.26 0.39
CA PRO A 81 20.36 19.62 0.62
C PRO A 81 19.36 20.32 1.53
N ARG A 82 19.85 20.89 2.63
CA ARG A 82 19.01 21.73 3.50
C ARG A 82 18.43 22.83 2.64
N PRO A 83 17.12 23.10 2.68
CA PRO A 83 16.56 24.27 2.03
C PRO A 83 17.31 25.50 2.59
N VAL A 84 17.98 26.24 1.72
CA VAL A 84 18.60 27.51 2.10
C VAL A 84 17.46 28.40 2.60
N ALA A 85 17.48 28.71 3.89
CA ALA A 85 16.52 29.63 4.47
C ALA A 85 16.71 31.00 3.78
N LYS A 86 15.75 31.37 2.92
CA LYS A 86 15.69 32.74 2.39
C LYS A 86 15.52 33.67 3.59
N LEU A 87 16.47 34.62 3.74
CA LEU A 87 16.40 35.67 4.74
C LEU A 87 15.02 36.31 4.69
N LYS A 88 14.29 36.18 5.79
CA LYS A 88 12.99 36.83 5.96
C LYS A 88 13.23 38.31 6.22
N THR A 89 12.86 39.16 5.28
CA THR A 89 12.50 40.54 5.60
C THR A 89 11.34 40.53 6.59
N ARG A 90 11.59 41.19 7.72
CA ARG A 90 10.71 41.24 8.87
C ARG A 90 9.54 42.17 8.54
N ASN A 91 8.39 41.61 8.20
CA ASN A 91 7.11 42.30 8.34
C ASN A 91 6.36 41.70 9.51
N LEU A 92 6.31 42.46 10.59
CA LEU A 92 5.39 42.27 11.70
C LEU A 92 3.99 42.57 11.19
N LEU A 93 3.09 41.57 11.14
CA LEU A 93 1.67 41.69 11.49
C LEU A 93 0.99 40.34 11.33
N THR A 94 0.30 39.95 12.41
CA THR A 94 -0.77 38.93 12.54
C THR A 94 -0.42 37.46 12.36
N GLY A 95 -0.48 36.75 13.52
CA GLY A 95 -0.38 35.31 13.64
C GLY A 95 -1.57 34.58 13.02
N ALA A 96 -1.34 33.99 11.85
CA ALA A 96 -2.10 32.87 11.38
C ALA A 96 -1.08 31.78 10.98
N LYS A 97 -1.16 30.64 11.65
CA LYS A 97 -0.41 29.42 11.29
C LYS A 97 -0.73 29.08 9.83
N PRO A 98 0.26 28.92 8.93
CA PRO A 98 -0.07 28.54 7.55
C PRO A 98 -0.80 27.19 7.60
N ALA A 99 -2.05 27.17 7.17
CA ALA A 99 -2.77 25.94 6.91
C ALA A 99 -1.95 25.13 5.88
N ALA A 100 -1.63 23.89 6.23
CA ALA A 100 -1.03 22.96 5.27
C ALA A 100 -1.93 22.94 4.02
N LYS A 101 -1.34 23.09 2.82
CA LYS A 101 -2.09 22.96 1.57
C LYS A 101 -2.89 21.67 1.63
N PRO A 102 -4.18 21.67 1.33
CA PRO A 102 -4.97 20.44 1.33
C PRO A 102 -4.32 19.46 0.35
N THR A 103 -3.93 18.30 0.86
CA THR A 103 -3.46 17.20 0.02
C THR A 103 -4.66 16.70 -0.77
N VAL A 104 -4.67 16.91 -2.07
CA VAL A 104 -5.77 16.49 -2.95
C VAL A 104 -5.70 14.98 -3.08
N ALA A 105 -6.79 14.29 -2.74
CA ALA A 105 -6.89 12.85 -2.94
C ALA A 105 -6.80 12.52 -4.44
N VAL A 106 -6.07 11.46 -4.78
CA VAL A 106 -6.02 10.93 -6.15
C VAL A 106 -7.43 10.46 -6.53
N PRO A 107 -7.98 10.86 -7.69
CA PRO A 107 -9.27 10.36 -8.14
C PRO A 107 -9.25 8.83 -8.24
N LEU A 108 -10.23 8.15 -7.64
CA LEU A 108 -10.23 6.68 -7.56
C LEU A 108 -10.14 6.00 -8.93
N ALA A 109 -10.78 6.56 -9.95
CA ALA A 109 -10.72 6.01 -11.31
C ALA A 109 -9.31 5.97 -11.91
N THR A 110 -8.41 6.86 -11.49
CA THR A 110 -7.01 6.86 -11.96
C THR A 110 -6.18 5.74 -11.36
N LEU A 111 -6.61 5.18 -10.22
CA LEU A 111 -5.93 4.06 -9.56
C LEU A 111 -6.16 2.72 -10.29
N PHE A 112 -7.16 2.62 -11.17
CA PHE A 112 -7.42 1.34 -11.87
C PHE A 112 -6.44 1.06 -13.00
N GLY A 113 -5.69 2.06 -13.45
CA GLY A 113 -4.83 1.96 -14.63
C GLY A 113 -5.59 2.07 -15.95
N SER A 114 -4.84 2.11 -17.06
CA SER A 114 -5.40 2.22 -18.40
C SER A 114 -6.22 0.97 -18.77
N GLY A 115 -7.42 1.17 -19.33
CA GLY A 115 -8.30 0.07 -19.77
C GLY A 115 -9.22 -0.52 -18.70
N HIS A 116 -9.15 -0.07 -17.45
CA HIS A 116 -9.93 -0.61 -16.33
C HIS A 116 -10.90 0.41 -15.72
N GLY A 117 -11.70 1.09 -16.55
CA GLY A 117 -12.75 2.00 -16.05
C GLY A 117 -13.83 1.27 -15.23
N ALA A 118 -14.54 2.03 -14.38
CA ALA A 118 -15.74 1.57 -13.69
C ALA A 118 -16.99 2.11 -14.44
N ALA A 119 -17.60 1.28 -15.27
CA ALA A 119 -18.84 1.62 -15.94
C ALA A 119 -20.03 1.39 -14.98
N PRO A 120 -20.96 2.36 -14.82
CA PRO A 120 -22.14 2.15 -13.99
C PRO A 120 -22.95 0.94 -14.47
N ARG A 121 -23.24 0.03 -13.55
CA ARG A 121 -23.99 -1.20 -13.80
C ARG A 121 -25.43 -1.10 -13.27
N ASP A 122 -25.55 -0.63 -12.04
CA ASP A 122 -26.80 -0.41 -11.34
C ASP A 122 -26.59 0.51 -10.12
N GLN A 123 -27.59 0.65 -9.26
CA GLN A 123 -27.56 1.52 -8.08
C GLN A 123 -27.78 0.74 -6.76
N LEU A 124 -27.43 -0.55 -6.75
CA LEU A 124 -27.68 -1.43 -5.59
C LEU A 124 -26.98 -0.98 -4.31
N LEU A 125 -25.91 -0.18 -4.42
CA LEU A 125 -25.14 0.39 -3.31
C LEU A 125 -25.20 1.92 -3.25
N GLN A 126 -26.20 2.56 -3.92
CA GLN A 126 -26.32 4.01 -3.88
C GLN A 126 -26.47 4.51 -2.44
N GLY A 127 -25.64 5.48 -2.05
CA GLY A 127 -25.57 6.00 -0.68
C GLY A 127 -24.75 5.16 0.30
N ALA A 128 -24.21 4.03 -0.13
CA ALA A 128 -23.23 3.28 0.65
C ALA A 128 -21.84 3.87 0.51
N ILE A 129 -21.08 3.88 1.60
CA ILE A 129 -19.70 4.36 1.65
C ILE A 129 -18.79 3.24 2.15
N LEU A 130 -17.80 2.88 1.34
CA LEU A 130 -16.89 1.77 1.61
C LEU A 130 -15.45 2.28 1.74
N TYR A 131 -14.78 1.87 2.82
CA TYR A 131 -13.36 2.12 3.06
C TYR A 131 -12.61 0.83 2.79
N VAL A 132 -11.96 0.72 1.65
CA VAL A 132 -11.15 -0.45 1.28
C VAL A 132 -9.70 -0.19 1.67
N SER A 133 -9.19 -1.00 2.58
CA SER A 133 -7.80 -0.91 3.06
C SER A 133 -7.10 -2.23 2.84
N THR A 134 -6.20 -2.24 1.91
CA THR A 134 -5.34 -3.39 1.66
C THR A 134 -4.25 -3.47 2.72
N GLY A 135 -3.82 -4.70 3.06
CA GLY A 135 -2.75 -4.93 4.03
C GLY A 135 -1.43 -4.34 3.57
N HIS A 136 -0.55 -4.04 4.51
CA HIS A 136 0.84 -3.67 4.23
C HIS A 136 0.98 -2.47 3.26
N GLY A 137 1.97 -2.50 2.36
CA GLY A 137 2.24 -1.42 1.40
C GLY A 137 3.28 -0.41 1.86
N GLY A 138 3.87 0.32 0.93
CA GLY A 138 4.99 1.21 1.14
C GLY A 138 6.24 0.41 1.58
N PRO A 139 6.81 0.68 2.76
CA PRO A 139 8.02 -0.01 3.20
C PRO A 139 7.80 -1.45 3.69
N ASP A 140 6.58 -1.96 3.64
CA ASP A 140 6.20 -3.25 4.23
C ASP A 140 5.46 -4.13 3.20
N PRO A 141 6.12 -5.11 2.60
CA PRO A 141 5.50 -5.99 1.61
C PRO A 141 4.56 -7.04 2.24
N GLY A 142 4.46 -7.11 3.57
CA GLY A 142 3.70 -8.13 4.27
C GLY A 142 4.33 -9.53 4.18
N ALA A 143 3.48 -10.53 4.13
CA ALA A 143 3.91 -11.92 3.98
C ALA A 143 4.50 -12.18 2.59
N ILE A 144 5.53 -13.03 2.55
CA ILE A 144 6.21 -13.39 1.31
C ILE A 144 6.01 -14.88 1.02
N GLY A 145 5.48 -15.16 -0.18
CA GLY A 145 5.42 -16.49 -0.79
C GLY A 145 6.47 -16.67 -1.88
N ASN A 146 6.46 -17.85 -2.50
CA ASN A 146 7.28 -18.14 -3.68
C ASN A 146 6.45 -18.96 -4.67
N TYR A 147 6.51 -18.58 -5.95
CA TYR A 147 5.88 -19.30 -7.05
C TYR A 147 6.79 -19.32 -8.26
N GLY A 148 7.20 -20.51 -8.70
CA GLY A 148 8.08 -20.65 -9.86
C GLY A 148 9.39 -19.88 -9.76
N GLY A 149 9.97 -19.79 -8.55
CA GLY A 149 11.20 -19.01 -8.30
C GLY A 149 10.98 -17.50 -8.09
N ASN A 150 9.76 -16.99 -8.31
CA ASN A 150 9.43 -15.59 -8.10
C ASN A 150 8.86 -15.35 -6.70
N LEU A 151 9.18 -14.19 -6.11
CA LEU A 151 8.58 -13.76 -4.86
C LEU A 151 7.16 -13.23 -5.09
N LEU A 152 6.24 -13.66 -4.23
CA LEU A 152 4.89 -13.12 -4.14
C LEU A 152 4.80 -12.30 -2.86
N ALA A 153 4.42 -11.03 -2.94
CA ALA A 153 4.25 -10.16 -1.79
C ALA A 153 2.77 -9.94 -1.47
N GLU A 154 2.41 -9.99 -0.20
CA GLU A 154 1.03 -9.88 0.28
C GLU A 154 0.37 -8.57 -0.18
N ASP A 155 1.08 -7.44 -0.03
CA ASP A 155 0.57 -6.12 -0.37
C ASP A 155 0.12 -6.02 -1.83
N GLU A 156 0.91 -6.52 -2.76
CA GLU A 156 0.63 -6.51 -4.20
C GLU A 156 -0.68 -7.22 -4.57
N TYR A 157 -0.87 -8.43 -4.03
CA TYR A 157 -2.07 -9.21 -4.33
C TYR A 157 -3.31 -8.70 -3.58
N ALA A 158 -3.11 -8.26 -2.34
CA ALA A 158 -4.19 -7.61 -1.58
C ALA A 158 -4.63 -6.31 -2.28
N TYR A 159 -3.67 -5.53 -2.82
CA TYR A 159 -3.94 -4.30 -3.54
C TYR A 159 -4.70 -4.55 -4.85
N ASP A 160 -4.25 -5.49 -5.67
CA ASP A 160 -4.93 -5.83 -6.93
C ASP A 160 -6.39 -6.32 -6.69
N VAL A 161 -6.61 -7.17 -5.68
CA VAL A 161 -7.97 -7.57 -5.27
C VAL A 161 -8.76 -6.35 -4.75
N GLY A 162 -8.11 -5.45 -4.01
CA GLY A 162 -8.72 -4.22 -3.50
C GLY A 162 -9.18 -3.28 -4.61
N LEU A 163 -8.38 -3.09 -5.66
CA LEU A 163 -8.75 -2.29 -6.83
C LEU A 163 -9.93 -2.90 -7.59
N ARG A 164 -9.91 -4.22 -7.82
CA ARG A 164 -11.01 -4.95 -8.46
C ARG A 164 -12.30 -4.84 -7.64
N LEU A 165 -12.20 -4.92 -6.32
CA LEU A 165 -13.33 -4.71 -5.41
C LEU A 165 -13.84 -3.27 -5.48
N ALA A 166 -12.95 -2.28 -5.41
CA ALA A 166 -13.32 -0.87 -5.49
C ALA A 166 -14.06 -0.56 -6.80
N ARG A 167 -13.58 -1.10 -7.92
CA ARG A 167 -14.24 -0.99 -9.22
C ARG A 167 -15.66 -1.59 -9.18
N ALA A 168 -15.79 -2.84 -8.71
CA ALA A 168 -17.09 -3.51 -8.63
C ALA A 168 -18.09 -2.75 -7.73
N LEU A 169 -17.63 -2.21 -6.58
CA LEU A 169 -18.46 -1.41 -5.70
C LEU A 169 -18.93 -0.10 -6.35
N LEU A 170 -18.05 0.58 -7.11
CA LEU A 170 -18.41 1.79 -7.90
C LEU A 170 -19.43 1.48 -8.99
N GLU A 171 -19.26 0.34 -9.69
CA GLU A 171 -20.21 -0.11 -10.74
C GLU A 171 -21.62 -0.31 -10.18
N HIS A 172 -21.77 -0.57 -8.89
CA HIS A 172 -23.04 -0.67 -8.17
C HIS A 172 -23.49 0.63 -7.46
N GLY A 173 -22.85 1.77 -7.73
CA GLY A 173 -23.24 3.10 -7.21
C GLY A 173 -22.73 3.43 -5.82
N ALA A 174 -21.79 2.69 -5.24
CA ALA A 174 -21.17 3.04 -3.96
C ALA A 174 -20.19 4.21 -4.08
N THR A 175 -20.00 4.95 -2.98
CA THR A 175 -18.82 5.79 -2.77
C THR A 175 -17.72 4.97 -2.16
N VAL A 176 -16.54 4.94 -2.77
CA VAL A 176 -15.42 4.10 -2.33
C VAL A 176 -14.17 4.94 -2.06
N TYR A 177 -13.52 4.68 -0.95
CA TYR A 177 -12.22 5.24 -0.60
C TYR A 177 -11.19 4.13 -0.50
N MET A 178 -10.21 4.12 -1.40
CA MET A 178 -9.00 3.31 -1.26
C MET A 178 -8.10 3.96 -0.22
N ILE A 179 -7.87 3.27 0.89
CA ILE A 179 -7.06 3.79 2.01
C ILE A 179 -5.56 3.62 1.77
N ILE A 180 -5.18 2.56 1.08
CA ILE A 180 -3.84 2.41 0.50
C ILE A 180 -3.96 2.64 -0.99
N GLN A 181 -3.05 3.43 -1.53
CA GLN A 181 -3.03 3.83 -2.93
C GLN A 181 -1.63 3.65 -3.47
N ASP A 182 -1.54 3.06 -4.64
CA ASP A 182 -0.32 2.96 -5.41
C ASP A 182 -0.42 3.93 -6.59
N PRO A 183 0.51 4.88 -6.73
CA PRO A 183 0.43 5.90 -7.77
C PRO A 183 0.68 5.39 -9.19
N ASN A 184 1.34 4.23 -9.34
CA ASN A 184 1.81 3.72 -10.63
C ASN A 184 1.32 2.33 -10.97
N ASP A 185 0.77 1.58 -10.00
CA ASP A 185 0.22 0.26 -10.20
C ASP A 185 -1.32 0.27 -10.20
N GLY A 186 -1.89 -0.16 -11.32
CA GLY A 186 -3.33 -0.35 -11.49
C GLY A 186 -3.76 -1.80 -11.29
N ILE A 187 -4.91 -2.17 -11.84
CA ILE A 187 -5.33 -3.57 -11.97
C ILE A 187 -4.40 -4.28 -12.94
N ARG A 188 -3.86 -5.42 -12.52
CA ARG A 188 -2.83 -6.17 -13.25
C ARG A 188 -3.25 -7.61 -13.49
N ASP A 189 -3.06 -8.11 -14.72
CA ASP A 189 -3.45 -9.48 -15.10
C ASP A 189 -2.26 -10.46 -15.14
N GLN A 190 -1.08 -10.04 -14.72
CA GLN A 190 0.07 -10.92 -14.56
C GLN A 190 -0.13 -11.90 -13.40
N ALA A 191 0.41 -13.11 -13.54
CA ALA A 191 0.42 -14.11 -12.48
C ALA A 191 1.37 -13.71 -11.33
N VAL A 192 2.52 -13.12 -11.68
CA VAL A 192 3.49 -12.60 -10.71
C VAL A 192 3.44 -11.09 -10.76
N LEU A 193 2.98 -10.48 -9.68
CA LEU A 193 2.96 -9.03 -9.51
C LEU A 193 4.33 -8.59 -9.00
N LYS A 194 4.88 -7.57 -9.66
CA LYS A 194 6.20 -7.04 -9.29
C LYS A 194 6.05 -6.25 -8.01
N MET A 195 6.86 -6.59 -7.02
CA MET A 195 6.92 -5.91 -5.75
C MET A 195 7.63 -4.56 -5.88
N ASP A 196 7.00 -3.50 -5.41
CA ASP A 196 7.65 -2.20 -5.21
C ASP A 196 7.36 -1.62 -3.80
N TYR A 197 7.42 -0.33 -3.56
CA TYR A 197 7.40 0.23 -2.20
C TYR A 197 6.98 1.69 -2.19
N ASP A 198 6.18 2.11 -3.12
CA ASP A 198 5.80 3.52 -3.26
C ASP A 198 4.35 3.81 -2.89
N GLU A 199 3.63 2.80 -2.38
CA GLU A 199 2.29 2.97 -1.90
C GLU A 199 2.21 4.04 -0.81
N VAL A 200 1.15 4.80 -0.90
CA VAL A 200 0.82 5.90 -0.01
C VAL A 200 -0.48 5.63 0.74
N THR A 201 -0.68 6.31 1.85
CA THR A 201 -1.94 6.27 2.59
C THR A 201 -2.80 7.47 2.23
N TYR A 202 -4.10 7.25 2.00
CA TYR A 202 -5.08 8.32 1.74
C TYR A 202 -4.93 9.50 2.73
N PRO A 203 -4.99 10.77 2.29
CA PRO A 203 -5.16 11.25 0.92
C PRO A 203 -3.84 11.52 0.17
N HIS A 204 -2.93 10.62 0.07
CA HIS A 204 -1.59 10.72 -0.54
C HIS A 204 -0.49 11.05 0.49
N GLN A 205 -0.53 10.40 1.62
CA GLN A 205 0.49 10.52 2.67
C GLN A 205 1.51 9.40 2.57
N VAL A 206 2.79 9.75 2.69
CA VAL A 206 3.88 8.76 2.73
C VAL A 206 3.63 7.75 3.86
N THR A 207 3.66 6.47 3.51
CA THR A 207 3.45 5.39 4.46
C THR A 207 4.64 5.26 5.42
N PRO A 208 4.43 5.37 6.76
CA PRO A 208 5.51 5.34 7.73
C PRO A 208 6.18 3.97 7.85
N LEU A 209 7.46 3.94 8.27
CA LEU A 209 8.21 2.70 8.53
C LEU A 209 7.67 1.90 9.72
N SER A 210 7.27 2.59 10.78
CA SER A 210 6.76 1.95 11.98
C SER A 210 5.40 1.32 11.73
N GLN A 211 5.26 0.02 11.99
CA GLN A 211 4.00 -0.70 11.86
C GLN A 211 2.84 0.00 12.59
N LEU A 212 3.06 0.39 13.86
CA LEU A 212 2.03 1.09 14.63
C LEU A 212 1.67 2.44 14.01
N ALA A 213 2.64 3.18 13.47
CA ALA A 213 2.38 4.45 12.81
C ALA A 213 1.59 4.25 11.50
N ARG A 214 1.88 3.21 10.72
CA ARG A 214 1.09 2.82 9.54
C ARG A 214 -0.35 2.53 9.88
N LEU A 215 -0.57 1.67 10.88
CA LEU A 215 -1.91 1.30 11.33
C LEU A 215 -2.70 2.51 11.84
N ARG A 216 -2.05 3.42 12.60
CA ARG A 216 -2.65 4.68 13.06
C ARG A 216 -3.01 5.59 11.90
N LEU A 217 -2.12 5.75 10.93
CA LEU A 217 -2.34 6.61 9.77
C LEU A 217 -3.58 6.17 8.99
N ARG A 218 -3.70 4.87 8.69
CA ARG A 218 -4.85 4.27 7.99
C ARG A 218 -6.16 4.49 8.73
N ILE A 219 -6.18 4.15 10.02
CA ILE A 219 -7.41 4.25 10.82
C ILE A 219 -7.80 5.70 11.07
N ASN A 220 -6.85 6.62 11.23
CA ASN A 220 -7.15 8.04 11.30
C ASN A 220 -7.79 8.57 10.02
N ALA A 221 -7.32 8.13 8.85
CA ALA A 221 -7.94 8.48 7.57
C ALA A 221 -9.39 7.96 7.49
N VAL A 222 -9.61 6.68 7.82
CA VAL A 222 -10.97 6.08 7.86
C VAL A 222 -11.88 6.81 8.82
N ASN A 223 -11.43 7.06 10.05
CA ASN A 223 -12.25 7.68 11.09
C ASN A 223 -12.59 9.14 10.75
N LYS A 224 -11.66 9.87 10.11
CA LYS A 224 -11.91 11.23 9.60
C LYS A 224 -12.98 11.21 8.49
N LEU A 225 -12.85 10.31 7.53
CA LEU A 225 -13.83 10.13 6.45
C LEU A 225 -15.20 9.73 7.02
N LYS A 226 -15.22 8.77 7.94
CA LYS A 226 -16.47 8.34 8.59
C LYS A 226 -17.19 9.48 9.30
N ALA A 227 -16.46 10.36 9.95
CA ALA A 227 -17.03 11.52 10.62
C ALA A 227 -17.60 12.56 9.64
N ALA A 228 -17.02 12.66 8.43
CA ALA A 228 -17.49 13.55 7.37
C ALA A 228 -18.80 13.06 6.72
N HIS A 229 -19.08 11.77 6.75
CA HIS A 229 -20.24 11.13 6.12
C HIS A 229 -21.27 10.64 7.16
N LYS A 230 -21.73 11.54 8.01
CA LYS A 230 -22.74 11.21 9.04
C LYS A 230 -24.01 10.64 8.42
N ASN A 231 -24.65 9.71 9.15
CA ASN A 231 -25.95 9.10 8.81
C ASN A 231 -25.96 8.23 7.53
N SER A 232 -24.80 7.93 6.93
CA SER A 232 -24.69 7.02 5.79
C SER A 232 -24.41 5.60 6.25
N TYR A 233 -24.77 4.61 5.44
CA TYR A 233 -24.26 3.25 5.60
C TYR A 233 -22.77 3.27 5.28
N GLN A 234 -21.94 2.87 6.25
CA GLN A 234 -20.49 2.91 6.12
C GLN A 234 -19.87 1.60 6.58
N ARG A 235 -18.90 1.06 5.84
CA ARG A 235 -18.18 -0.17 6.18
C ARG A 235 -16.69 -0.03 5.89
N PHE A 236 -15.90 -0.63 6.76
CA PHE A 236 -14.47 -0.82 6.55
C PHE A 236 -14.19 -2.27 6.13
N ILE A 237 -13.43 -2.45 5.06
CA ILE A 237 -13.02 -3.75 4.51
C ILE A 237 -11.49 -3.78 4.49
N GLY A 238 -10.91 -4.60 5.35
CA GLY A 238 -9.47 -4.89 5.36
C GLY A 238 -9.17 -6.15 4.58
N LEU A 239 -8.25 -6.09 3.61
CA LEU A 239 -7.85 -7.21 2.76
C LEU A 239 -6.39 -7.57 3.04
N HIS A 240 -6.14 -8.82 3.38
CA HIS A 240 -4.84 -9.38 3.70
C HIS A 240 -4.65 -10.76 3.06
N VAL A 241 -3.41 -11.23 3.04
CA VAL A 241 -3.06 -12.59 2.63
C VAL A 241 -2.16 -13.19 3.70
N ASP A 242 -2.67 -14.16 4.44
CA ASP A 242 -2.00 -14.81 5.56
C ASP A 242 -0.72 -15.55 5.14
N SER A 243 0.18 -15.79 6.07
CA SER A 243 1.32 -16.68 5.90
C SER A 243 1.39 -17.71 7.03
N ARG A 244 1.15 -18.96 6.67
CA ARG A 244 1.26 -20.12 7.57
C ARG A 244 2.30 -21.10 7.05
N SER A 245 2.40 -22.27 7.63
CA SER A 245 3.24 -23.33 7.06
C SER A 245 2.83 -23.63 5.61
N SER A 246 3.77 -23.93 4.73
CA SER A 246 3.51 -24.14 3.28
C SER A 246 2.54 -25.29 3.02
N GLY A 247 2.51 -26.31 3.90
CA GLY A 247 1.57 -27.43 3.81
C GLY A 247 0.13 -27.08 4.19
N GLN A 248 -0.10 -25.96 4.87
CA GLN A 248 -1.42 -25.61 5.36
C GLN A 248 -2.23 -24.84 4.31
N ASN A 249 -3.19 -25.53 3.67
CA ASN A 249 -4.23 -24.90 2.88
C ASN A 249 -5.26 -24.29 3.82
N ILE A 250 -5.62 -23.04 3.59
CA ILE A 250 -6.72 -22.36 4.29
C ILE A 250 -7.70 -21.81 3.26
N ASP A 251 -8.92 -21.59 3.72
CA ASP A 251 -9.89 -20.81 2.96
C ASP A 251 -9.83 -19.34 3.41
N VAL A 252 -10.86 -18.56 3.12
CA VAL A 252 -10.89 -17.15 3.52
C VAL A 252 -11.39 -17.04 4.96
N PHE A 253 -10.65 -16.34 5.81
CA PHE A 253 -11.05 -16.03 7.17
C PHE A 253 -11.57 -14.60 7.28
N PHE A 254 -12.62 -14.44 8.09
CA PHE A 254 -13.29 -13.16 8.30
C PHE A 254 -13.28 -12.82 9.79
N TYR A 255 -12.67 -11.70 10.12
CA TYR A 255 -12.55 -11.24 11.50
C TYR A 255 -13.32 -9.94 11.72
N HIS A 256 -14.02 -9.85 12.84
CA HIS A 256 -14.75 -8.66 13.25
C HIS A 256 -14.49 -8.31 14.72
N ASN A 257 -14.93 -7.13 15.15
CA ASN A 257 -14.94 -6.76 16.57
C ASN A 257 -16.17 -7.36 17.25
N SER A 258 -15.97 -7.98 18.41
CA SER A 258 -17.08 -8.58 19.21
C SER A 258 -18.13 -7.53 19.61
N ALA A 259 -17.73 -6.28 19.82
CA ALA A 259 -18.63 -5.17 20.16
C ALA A 259 -19.31 -4.53 18.93
N SER A 260 -19.14 -5.09 17.72
CA SER A 260 -19.72 -4.54 16.48
C SER A 260 -20.71 -5.51 15.82
N PRO A 261 -22.00 -5.48 16.17
CA PRO A 261 -23.01 -6.32 15.49
C PRO A 261 -23.06 -6.09 13.99
N ALA A 262 -22.91 -4.86 13.54
CA ALA A 262 -22.87 -4.52 12.11
C ALA A 262 -21.61 -5.04 11.41
N GLY A 263 -20.45 -5.09 12.09
CA GLY A 263 -19.24 -5.72 11.56
C GLY A 263 -19.37 -7.23 11.47
N LYS A 264 -20.00 -7.87 12.48
CA LYS A 264 -20.32 -9.28 12.46
C LYS A 264 -21.24 -9.62 11.28
N ARG A 265 -22.35 -8.90 11.12
CA ARG A 265 -23.30 -9.11 10.02
C ARG A 265 -22.62 -8.96 8.64
N LEU A 266 -21.76 -7.96 8.47
CA LEU A 266 -20.98 -7.81 7.24
C LEU A 266 -20.11 -9.04 6.96
N ALA A 267 -19.36 -9.50 7.97
CA ALA A 267 -18.51 -10.68 7.85
C ALA A 267 -19.31 -11.93 7.51
N GLU A 268 -20.46 -12.14 8.16
CA GLU A 268 -21.35 -13.28 7.93
C GLU A 268 -21.96 -13.25 6.51
N ASN A 269 -22.39 -12.09 6.01
CA ASN A 269 -22.95 -11.96 4.66
C ASN A 269 -21.91 -12.25 3.58
N ILE A 270 -20.68 -11.74 3.75
CA ILE A 270 -19.59 -12.05 2.82
C ILE A 270 -19.24 -13.53 2.89
N HIS A 271 -19.07 -14.09 4.09
CA HIS A 271 -18.79 -15.51 4.27
C HIS A 271 -19.87 -16.42 3.65
N LYS A 272 -21.16 -16.11 3.84
CA LYS A 272 -22.27 -16.83 3.21
C LYS A 272 -22.17 -16.82 1.68
N THR A 273 -21.81 -15.68 1.11
CA THR A 273 -21.57 -15.56 -0.34
C THR A 273 -20.42 -16.44 -0.78
N PHE A 274 -19.29 -16.41 -0.08
CA PHE A 274 -18.13 -17.27 -0.39
C PHE A 274 -18.50 -18.74 -0.32
N THR A 275 -19.19 -19.18 0.73
CA THR A 275 -19.66 -20.56 0.88
C THR A 275 -20.50 -21.01 -0.31
N ALA A 276 -21.48 -20.20 -0.71
CA ALA A 276 -22.35 -20.52 -1.85
C ALA A 276 -21.57 -20.56 -3.18
N ARG A 277 -20.65 -19.61 -3.39
CA ARG A 277 -19.85 -19.52 -4.62
C ARG A 277 -18.82 -20.64 -4.72
N TYR A 278 -18.15 -21.01 -3.63
CA TYR A 278 -17.26 -22.18 -3.60
C TYR A 278 -18.02 -23.47 -3.84
N LYS A 279 -19.18 -23.67 -3.20
CA LYS A 279 -20.02 -24.86 -3.45
C LYS A 279 -20.41 -24.99 -4.92
N ARG A 280 -20.72 -23.88 -5.58
CA ARG A 280 -21.07 -23.89 -7.01
C ARG A 280 -19.84 -24.15 -7.91
N ALA A 281 -18.70 -23.54 -7.64
CA ALA A 281 -17.50 -23.63 -8.47
C ALA A 281 -16.71 -24.93 -8.23
N GLN A 282 -16.77 -25.47 -7.01
CA GLN A 282 -16.01 -26.65 -6.56
C GLN A 282 -16.90 -27.54 -5.67
N PRO A 283 -17.94 -28.21 -6.23
CA PRO A 283 -18.96 -28.91 -5.46
C PRO A 283 -18.40 -30.03 -4.57
N ASN A 284 -17.30 -30.65 -4.99
CA ASN A 284 -16.65 -31.77 -4.29
C ASN A 284 -15.56 -31.33 -3.31
N ARG A 285 -15.36 -30.02 -3.12
CA ARG A 285 -14.38 -29.49 -2.18
C ARG A 285 -15.08 -28.84 -0.98
N PRO A 286 -14.77 -29.28 0.26
CA PRO A 286 -15.27 -28.60 1.44
C PRO A 286 -14.68 -27.18 1.51
N TYR A 287 -15.50 -26.20 1.88
CA TYR A 287 -15.08 -24.86 2.19
C TYR A 287 -14.93 -24.71 3.71
N SER A 288 -13.73 -24.34 4.15
CA SER A 288 -13.34 -24.27 5.58
C SER A 288 -13.19 -22.83 6.08
N GLY A 289 -13.66 -21.83 5.33
CA GLY A 289 -13.64 -20.44 5.77
C GLY A 289 -14.47 -20.20 7.02
N THR A 290 -14.03 -19.29 7.87
CA THR A 290 -14.67 -19.05 9.18
C THR A 290 -14.89 -17.56 9.43
N VAL A 291 -15.94 -17.25 10.22
CA VAL A 291 -16.16 -15.93 10.82
C VAL A 291 -15.85 -16.02 12.30
N SER A 292 -14.99 -15.11 12.79
CA SER A 292 -14.64 -15.10 14.21
C SER A 292 -14.31 -13.70 14.72
N THR A 293 -14.31 -13.53 16.04
CA THR A 293 -13.92 -12.28 16.68
C THR A 293 -12.40 -12.21 16.81
N ARG A 294 -11.82 -11.01 16.53
CA ARG A 294 -10.38 -10.77 16.73
C ARG A 294 -10.13 -9.33 17.19
N ASN A 295 -10.44 -9.05 18.44
CA ASN A 295 -10.34 -7.72 19.05
C ASN A 295 -8.89 -7.20 19.18
N THR A 296 -7.89 -8.07 19.02
CA THR A 296 -6.47 -7.69 19.06
C THR A 296 -5.99 -7.02 17.77
N LEU A 297 -6.69 -7.21 16.65
CA LEU A 297 -6.36 -6.52 15.40
C LEU A 297 -6.61 -5.02 15.54
N TYR A 298 -5.53 -4.24 15.38
CA TYR A 298 -5.57 -2.79 15.57
C TYR A 298 -6.65 -2.11 14.72
N VAL A 299 -6.74 -2.45 13.44
CA VAL A 299 -7.68 -1.83 12.49
C VAL A 299 -9.13 -2.17 12.83
N VAL A 300 -9.40 -3.41 13.26
CA VAL A 300 -10.74 -3.86 13.66
C VAL A 300 -11.20 -3.19 14.97
N ARG A 301 -10.26 -3.07 15.92
CA ARG A 301 -10.53 -2.48 17.24
C ARG A 301 -10.76 -0.97 17.19
N ASN A 302 -10.00 -0.26 16.34
CA ASN A 302 -9.93 1.20 16.35
C ASN A 302 -10.71 1.86 15.21
N SER A 303 -11.29 1.10 14.29
CA SER A 303 -12.18 1.64 13.27
C SER A 303 -13.52 2.06 13.87
N HIS A 304 -13.93 3.31 13.62
CA HIS A 304 -15.28 3.78 13.94
C HIS A 304 -16.33 3.31 12.94
N ALA A 305 -15.93 2.90 11.74
CA ALA A 305 -16.80 2.23 10.80
C ALA A 305 -16.87 0.73 11.16
N PRO A 306 -18.06 0.09 11.12
CA PRO A 306 -18.17 -1.35 11.27
C PRO A 306 -17.24 -2.07 10.30
N ALA A 307 -16.36 -2.93 10.82
CA ALA A 307 -15.21 -3.47 10.12
C ALA A 307 -15.29 -4.98 9.93
N VAL A 308 -14.84 -5.43 8.75
CA VAL A 308 -14.40 -6.81 8.50
C VAL A 308 -12.93 -6.78 8.08
N PHE A 309 -12.15 -7.70 8.63
CA PHE A 309 -10.78 -7.96 8.23
C PHE A 309 -10.73 -9.36 7.62
N MET A 310 -10.14 -9.50 6.45
CA MET A 310 -10.17 -10.73 5.68
C MET A 310 -8.75 -11.22 5.42
N GLU A 311 -8.53 -12.52 5.63
CA GLU A 311 -7.35 -13.25 5.17
C GLU A 311 -7.77 -14.10 3.96
N LEU A 312 -7.32 -13.71 2.78
CA LEU A 312 -7.79 -14.28 1.51
C LEU A 312 -7.20 -15.66 1.17
N GLY A 313 -6.23 -16.13 1.95
CA GLY A 313 -5.58 -17.43 1.78
C GLY A 313 -4.14 -17.41 2.32
N ASN A 314 -3.44 -18.54 2.24
CA ASN A 314 -2.04 -18.67 2.66
C ASN A 314 -1.10 -18.49 1.46
N ILE A 315 -0.35 -17.38 1.43
CA ILE A 315 0.57 -17.04 0.32
C ILE A 315 1.70 -18.05 0.13
N ARG A 316 1.95 -18.91 1.12
CA ARG A 316 2.99 -19.97 1.07
C ARG A 316 2.45 -21.31 0.60
N ASN A 317 1.14 -21.49 0.51
CA ASN A 317 0.53 -22.74 0.08
C ASN A 317 0.19 -22.70 -1.41
N ILE A 318 0.65 -23.68 -2.18
CA ILE A 318 0.48 -23.71 -3.64
C ILE A 318 -1.00 -23.78 -4.10
N LYS A 319 -1.88 -24.39 -3.29
CA LYS A 319 -3.32 -24.44 -3.59
C LYS A 319 -3.98 -23.08 -3.37
N ASP A 320 -3.59 -22.37 -2.31
CA ASP A 320 -4.08 -21.03 -2.00
C ASP A 320 -3.52 -19.97 -2.95
N GLN A 321 -2.27 -20.12 -3.38
CA GLN A 321 -1.64 -19.22 -4.36
C GLN A 321 -2.46 -19.09 -5.65
N ARG A 322 -3.21 -20.12 -6.05
CA ARG A 322 -4.11 -20.06 -7.22
C ARG A 322 -5.15 -18.95 -7.14
N ARG A 323 -5.52 -18.50 -5.92
CA ARG A 323 -6.41 -17.36 -5.72
C ARG A 323 -5.76 -16.04 -6.12
N PHE A 324 -4.43 -16.00 -6.07
CA PHE A 324 -3.65 -14.77 -6.25
C PHE A 324 -2.97 -14.71 -7.62
N ILE A 325 -2.36 -15.82 -8.08
CA ILE A 325 -1.63 -15.86 -9.34
C ILE A 325 -2.54 -15.89 -10.58
N VAL A 326 -3.81 -16.28 -10.43
CA VAL A 326 -4.78 -16.31 -11.53
C VAL A 326 -5.65 -15.04 -11.48
N PRO A 327 -5.59 -14.16 -12.49
CA PRO A 327 -6.33 -12.88 -12.49
C PRO A 327 -7.83 -13.04 -12.31
N ASP A 328 -8.43 -14.05 -12.98
CA ASP A 328 -9.86 -14.32 -12.85
C ASP A 328 -10.27 -14.74 -11.43
N ASN A 329 -9.37 -15.41 -10.70
CA ASN A 329 -9.63 -15.75 -9.31
C ASN A 329 -9.54 -14.51 -8.41
N ARG A 330 -8.62 -13.56 -8.67
CA ARG A 330 -8.61 -12.26 -7.97
C ARG A 330 -9.90 -11.48 -8.24
N GLN A 331 -10.36 -11.48 -9.50
CA GLN A 331 -11.64 -10.86 -9.85
C GLN A 331 -12.82 -11.58 -9.18
N ALA A 332 -12.82 -12.90 -9.10
CA ALA A 332 -13.86 -13.66 -8.42
C ALA A 332 -13.91 -13.33 -6.91
N LEU A 333 -12.76 -13.26 -6.23
CA LEU A 333 -12.69 -12.81 -4.84
C LEU A 333 -13.34 -11.42 -4.67
N ALA A 334 -12.96 -10.46 -5.50
CA ALA A 334 -13.51 -9.10 -5.47
C ALA A 334 -15.02 -9.08 -5.69
N ASN A 335 -15.53 -9.83 -6.69
CA ASN A 335 -16.95 -9.93 -6.99
C ASN A 335 -17.73 -10.53 -5.82
N TRP A 336 -17.22 -11.58 -5.19
CA TRP A 336 -17.90 -12.25 -4.06
C TRP A 336 -17.93 -11.38 -2.81
N ILE A 337 -16.87 -10.59 -2.58
CA ILE A 337 -16.89 -9.58 -1.50
C ILE A 337 -17.96 -8.53 -1.80
N CYS A 338 -17.99 -7.99 -3.03
CA CYS A 338 -19.00 -7.01 -3.45
C CYS A 338 -20.43 -7.54 -3.29
N GLU A 339 -20.70 -8.75 -3.71
CA GLU A 339 -22.01 -9.41 -3.52
C GLU A 339 -22.40 -9.53 -2.03
N GLY A 340 -21.45 -9.89 -1.18
CA GLY A 340 -21.66 -9.95 0.27
C GLY A 340 -21.92 -8.56 0.89
N VAL A 341 -21.27 -7.51 0.38
CA VAL A 341 -21.54 -6.13 0.77
C VAL A 341 -22.95 -5.70 0.34
N ILE A 342 -23.37 -6.04 -0.88
CA ILE A 342 -24.75 -5.79 -1.34
C ILE A 342 -25.76 -6.47 -0.45
N ALA A 343 -25.50 -7.73 -0.03
CA ALA A 343 -26.36 -8.46 0.89
C ALA A 343 -26.44 -7.76 2.26
N ASP A 344 -25.30 -7.30 2.83
CA ASP A 344 -25.28 -6.54 4.08
C ASP A 344 -25.99 -5.18 3.96
N TYR A 345 -25.81 -4.50 2.81
CA TYR A 345 -26.48 -3.24 2.56
C TYR A 345 -28.00 -3.39 2.50
N ARG A 346 -28.52 -4.46 1.89
CA ARG A 346 -29.96 -4.78 1.87
C ARG A 346 -30.52 -5.16 3.23
N ALA A 347 -29.72 -5.84 4.04
CA ALA A 347 -30.10 -6.27 5.40
C ALA A 347 -29.94 -5.17 6.48
N ARG A 348 -29.68 -3.92 6.10
CA ARG A 348 -29.46 -2.80 7.05
C ARG A 348 -30.73 -2.25 7.71
N LYS A 349 -31.90 -2.68 7.20
CA LYS A 349 -33.22 -2.26 7.68
C LYS A 349 -33.51 -2.77 9.08
#